data_849267d19e6e61c83996a1b724cf81dd
#
_entry.id   849267d19e6e61c83996a1b724cf81dd
#
_cell.length_a   1.000
_cell.length_b   1.000
_cell.length_c   1.000
_cell.angle_alpha   90.00
_cell.angle_beta   90.00
_cell.angle_gamma   90.00
#
_symmetry.space_group_name_H-M   'P 1'
#
loop_
_entity.id
_entity.type
_entity.pdbx_description
1 polymer ?
#
loop_
_entity_poly.entity_id
_entity_poly.type
_entity_poly.pdbx_seq_one_letter_code
_entity_poly.pdbx_strand_id
1 'polypeptide(L)'
;MIQAKLKKCAGCSQLKHIWKSEKKDKYCKECWYTIEKPKSISPVSKKRRGEMDKYGLLRDAFITAKPRCEAKLVGCTGVSTDVHHKAGRVGDNYLKIGTWLAVCRSCHTWIETHPLEAKELGFSEFRLNES
;
A
#
# COMPACT_ATOMS: atom_id res chain seq x y z
N MET A 1 11.57 -17.55 46.55
CA MET A 1 11.69 -17.61 45.08
C MET A 1 10.71 -18.63 44.53
N ILE A 2 9.86 -18.18 43.62
CA ILE A 2 8.99 -19.09 42.89
C ILE A 2 9.79 -19.67 41.73
N GLN A 3 10.12 -20.98 41.84
CA GLN A 3 10.77 -21.66 40.71
C GLN A 3 9.76 -21.93 39.62
N ALA A 4 10.12 -21.53 38.37
CA ALA A 4 9.28 -21.83 37.21
C ALA A 4 9.16 -23.35 37.05
N LYS A 5 7.92 -23.84 36.96
CA LYS A 5 7.66 -25.28 36.76
C LYS A 5 8.11 -25.71 35.36
N LEU A 6 8.82 -26.83 35.29
CA LEU A 6 9.13 -27.46 34.01
C LEU A 6 7.84 -27.98 33.35
N LYS A 7 7.74 -27.81 32.07
CA LYS A 7 6.60 -28.29 31.26
C LYS A 7 7.11 -29.06 30.05
N LYS A 8 6.29 -29.95 29.54
CA LYS A 8 6.64 -30.74 28.36
C LYS A 8 6.71 -29.84 27.14
N CYS A 9 7.85 -29.85 26.46
CA CYS A 9 8.05 -29.15 25.19
C CYS A 9 7.38 -29.92 24.06
N ALA A 10 6.60 -29.23 23.22
CA ALA A 10 5.93 -29.85 22.06
C ALA A 10 6.93 -30.29 20.97
N GLY A 11 8.11 -29.69 20.92
CA GLY A 11 9.11 -30.01 19.91
C GLY A 11 9.96 -31.23 20.25
N CYS A 12 10.55 -31.28 21.47
CA CYS A 12 11.46 -32.36 21.89
C CYS A 12 10.84 -33.33 22.89
N SER A 13 9.62 -33.12 23.35
CA SER A 13 8.88 -33.92 24.30
C SER A 13 9.54 -34.06 25.69
N GLN A 14 10.53 -33.25 25.99
CA GLN A 14 11.23 -33.24 27.28
C GLN A 14 10.65 -32.19 28.22
N LEU A 15 10.78 -32.43 29.53
CA LEU A 15 10.44 -31.44 30.55
C LEU A 15 11.52 -30.36 30.56
N LYS A 16 11.18 -29.17 30.17
CA LYS A 16 12.09 -28.00 30.09
C LYS A 16 11.39 -26.71 30.50
N HIS A 17 12.16 -25.68 30.71
CA HIS A 17 11.62 -24.33 30.83
C HIS A 17 11.03 -23.90 29.50
N ILE A 18 9.78 -23.45 29.49
CA ILE A 18 9.09 -23.01 28.29
C ILE A 18 9.53 -21.59 27.96
N TRP A 19 10.01 -21.40 26.75
CA TRP A 19 10.42 -20.11 26.23
C TRP A 19 9.25 -19.32 25.65
N LYS A 20 8.49 -19.95 24.77
CA LYS A 20 7.30 -19.35 24.15
C LYS A 20 6.24 -20.42 23.88
N SER A 21 4.99 -19.96 23.76
CA SER A 21 3.85 -20.80 23.40
C SER A 21 3.24 -20.28 22.10
N GLU A 22 2.82 -21.20 21.25
CA GLU A 22 2.05 -20.89 20.06
C GLU A 22 0.79 -21.75 20.04
N LYS A 23 -0.36 -21.11 20.00
CA LYS A 23 -1.66 -21.77 20.17
C LYS A 23 -1.69 -22.57 21.49
N LYS A 24 -1.83 -23.89 21.42
CA LYS A 24 -1.84 -24.79 22.58
C LYS A 24 -0.47 -25.39 22.89
N ASP A 25 0.49 -25.23 21.97
CA ASP A 25 1.80 -25.84 22.05
C ASP A 25 2.80 -24.93 22.76
N LYS A 26 3.61 -25.57 23.61
CA LYS A 26 4.65 -24.91 24.42
C LYS A 26 6.01 -25.42 23.99
N TYR A 27 6.94 -24.48 23.76
CA TYR A 27 8.25 -24.78 23.23
C TYR A 27 9.36 -24.27 24.15
N CYS A 28 10.40 -25.10 24.35
CA CYS A 28 11.65 -24.62 24.92
C CYS A 28 12.38 -23.70 23.91
N LYS A 29 13.38 -22.97 24.40
CA LYS A 29 14.11 -22.00 23.57
C LYS A 29 14.68 -22.62 22.29
N GLU A 30 15.32 -23.77 22.40
CA GLU A 30 15.94 -24.48 21.28
C GLU A 30 14.92 -24.90 20.22
N CYS A 31 13.82 -25.52 20.63
CA CYS A 31 12.77 -25.94 19.71
C CYS A 31 12.03 -24.76 19.10
N TRP A 32 11.85 -23.69 19.85
CA TRP A 32 11.21 -22.48 19.31
C TRP A 32 11.92 -21.92 18.08
N TYR A 33 13.25 -21.94 18.08
CA TYR A 33 14.03 -21.45 16.94
C TYR A 33 14.13 -22.44 15.78
N THR A 34 13.86 -23.73 16.00
CA THR A 34 13.92 -24.78 14.95
C THR A 34 12.59 -25.06 14.27
N ILE A 35 11.46 -24.68 14.88
CA ILE A 35 10.14 -24.91 14.28
C ILE A 35 9.92 -23.99 13.08
N GLU A 36 9.27 -24.53 12.04
CA GLU A 36 8.79 -23.72 10.93
C GLU A 36 7.64 -22.83 11.38
N LYS A 37 7.87 -21.54 11.37
CA LYS A 37 6.82 -20.56 11.67
C LYS A 37 6.04 -20.26 10.39
N PRO A 38 4.71 -20.04 10.50
CA PRO A 38 3.95 -19.62 9.36
C PRO A 38 4.55 -18.32 8.80
N LYS A 39 4.74 -18.26 7.50
CA LYS A 39 5.23 -17.04 6.84
C LYS A 39 4.27 -15.90 7.12
N SER A 40 4.80 -14.75 7.47
CA SER A 40 4.00 -13.56 7.65
C SER A 40 3.24 -13.24 6.36
N ILE A 41 1.98 -12.86 6.50
CA ILE A 41 1.18 -12.41 5.36
C ILE A 41 1.78 -11.10 4.86
N SER A 42 2.10 -11.05 3.56
CA SER A 42 2.57 -9.81 2.94
C SER A 42 1.47 -8.74 3.03
N PRO A 43 1.79 -7.49 3.42
CA PRO A 43 0.81 -6.41 3.46
C PRO A 43 0.25 -6.06 2.08
N VAL A 44 0.92 -6.49 1.02
CA VAL A 44 0.49 -6.28 -0.36
C VAL A 44 0.37 -7.61 -1.08
N SER A 45 -0.79 -7.88 -1.67
CA SER A 45 -1.02 -9.10 -2.45
C SER A 45 -0.12 -9.16 -3.69
N LYS A 46 0.11 -10.36 -4.22
CA LYS A 46 0.89 -10.55 -5.48
C LYS A 46 0.26 -9.77 -6.63
N LYS A 47 -1.08 -9.80 -6.74
CA LYS A 47 -1.83 -9.05 -7.76
C LYS A 47 -1.54 -7.55 -7.64
N ARG A 48 -1.67 -7.00 -6.44
CA ARG A 48 -1.44 -5.55 -6.20
C ARG A 48 0.00 -5.16 -6.47
N ARG A 49 0.96 -6.00 -6.13
CA ARG A 49 2.38 -5.76 -6.41
C ARG A 49 2.64 -5.69 -7.91
N GLY A 50 2.08 -6.62 -8.69
CA GLY A 50 2.17 -6.58 -10.16
C GLY A 50 1.53 -5.33 -10.76
N GLU A 51 0.41 -4.88 -10.21
CA GLU A 51 -0.23 -3.62 -10.62
C GLU A 51 0.64 -2.41 -10.29
N MET A 52 1.29 -2.39 -9.13
CA MET A 52 2.19 -1.30 -8.74
C MET A 52 3.42 -1.23 -9.65
N ASP A 53 3.98 -2.37 -10.06
CA ASP A 53 5.10 -2.43 -11.01
C ASP A 53 4.69 -1.87 -12.38
N LYS A 54 3.55 -2.28 -12.89
CA LYS A 54 2.98 -1.75 -14.14
C LYS A 54 2.71 -0.25 -14.02
N TYR A 55 2.15 0.17 -12.91
CA TYR A 55 1.87 1.58 -12.65
C TYR A 55 3.15 2.42 -12.72
N GLY A 56 4.23 1.97 -12.10
CA GLY A 56 5.51 2.69 -12.13
C GLY A 56 6.00 2.95 -13.56
N LEU A 57 5.97 1.92 -14.41
CA LEU A 57 6.36 2.04 -15.82
C LEU A 57 5.43 2.97 -16.60
N LEU A 58 4.13 2.82 -16.46
CA LEU A 58 3.12 3.64 -17.13
C LEU A 58 3.16 5.09 -16.66
N ARG A 59 3.38 5.31 -15.37
CA ARG A 59 3.52 6.62 -14.76
C ARG A 59 4.71 7.38 -15.36
N ASP A 60 5.86 6.75 -15.43
CA ASP A 60 7.07 7.38 -15.96
C ASP A 60 6.89 7.74 -17.44
N ALA A 61 6.30 6.86 -18.23
CA ALA A 61 5.98 7.14 -19.63
C ALA A 61 4.96 8.28 -19.78
N PHE A 62 3.94 8.31 -18.91
CA PHE A 62 2.90 9.33 -18.92
C PHE A 62 3.46 10.73 -18.60
N ILE A 63 4.27 10.83 -17.54
CA ILE A 63 4.92 12.11 -17.16
C ILE A 63 5.91 12.55 -18.23
N THR A 64 6.67 11.63 -18.81
CA THR A 64 7.60 11.94 -19.91
C THR A 64 6.86 12.50 -21.14
N ALA A 65 5.70 11.94 -21.47
CA ALA A 65 4.87 12.40 -22.59
C ALA A 65 4.16 13.72 -22.28
N LYS A 66 3.90 14.02 -21.01
CA LYS A 66 3.21 15.24 -20.57
C LYS A 66 4.03 15.97 -19.51
N PRO A 67 5.15 16.62 -19.89
CA PRO A 67 6.07 17.22 -18.92
C PRO A 67 5.55 18.49 -18.25
N ARG A 68 4.45 19.05 -18.74
CA ARG A 68 3.83 20.26 -18.18
C ARG A 68 2.60 19.93 -17.36
N CYS A 69 2.43 20.66 -16.24
CA CYS A 69 1.24 20.53 -15.40
C CYS A 69 -0.02 20.90 -16.21
N GLU A 70 -0.99 19.99 -16.23
CA GLU A 70 -2.26 20.19 -16.97
C GLU A 70 -3.29 20.99 -16.16
N ALA A 71 -3.17 21.06 -14.84
CA ALA A 71 -4.12 21.76 -13.99
C ALA A 71 -3.93 23.28 -13.99
N LYS A 72 -2.70 23.75 -13.99
CA LYS A 72 -2.33 25.19 -14.04
C LYS A 72 -3.06 26.05 -12.99
N LEU A 73 -3.17 25.54 -11.77
CA LEU A 73 -3.82 26.23 -10.66
C LEU A 73 -2.91 27.30 -10.04
N VAL A 74 -3.44 28.08 -9.11
CA VAL A 74 -2.66 29.08 -8.36
C VAL A 74 -1.52 28.36 -7.61
N GLY A 75 -0.30 28.87 -7.74
CA GLY A 75 0.90 28.26 -7.20
C GLY A 75 1.48 27.12 -8.04
N CYS A 76 0.99 26.93 -9.27
CA CYS A 76 1.51 25.92 -10.19
C CYS A 76 2.97 26.17 -10.55
N THR A 77 3.80 25.12 -10.46
CA THR A 77 5.21 25.19 -10.85
C THR A 77 5.43 25.07 -12.36
N GLY A 78 4.40 24.67 -13.11
CA GLY A 78 4.44 24.49 -14.55
C GLY A 78 4.99 23.15 -15.03
N VAL A 79 5.63 22.38 -14.15
CA VAL A 79 6.24 21.08 -14.47
C VAL A 79 5.45 19.96 -13.81
N SER A 80 5.04 18.95 -14.58
CA SER A 80 4.36 17.78 -14.03
C SER A 80 5.36 16.88 -13.30
N THR A 81 5.01 16.50 -12.09
CA THR A 81 5.80 15.57 -11.25
C THR A 81 4.96 14.42 -10.75
N ASP A 82 3.65 14.59 -10.68
CA ASP A 82 2.71 13.66 -10.10
C ASP A 82 1.64 13.27 -11.11
N VAL A 83 1.10 12.07 -10.94
CA VAL A 83 -0.09 11.61 -11.66
C VAL A 83 -1.27 11.68 -10.72
N HIS A 84 -2.27 12.46 -11.05
CA HIS A 84 -3.53 12.50 -10.35
C HIS A 84 -4.54 11.58 -11.04
N HIS A 85 -5.17 10.70 -10.27
CA HIS A 85 -6.22 9.81 -10.76
C HIS A 85 -7.58 10.49 -10.62
N LYS A 86 -8.11 11.05 -11.69
CA LYS A 86 -9.40 11.77 -11.67
C LYS A 86 -10.55 10.92 -11.15
N ALA A 87 -10.59 9.65 -11.54
CA ALA A 87 -11.62 8.68 -11.12
C ALA A 87 -11.22 7.86 -9.88
N GLY A 88 -10.13 8.20 -9.21
CA GLY A 88 -9.59 7.46 -8.07
C GLY A 88 -8.75 6.25 -8.50
N ARG A 89 -8.28 5.50 -7.52
CA ARG A 89 -7.35 4.35 -7.70
C ARG A 89 -8.00 3.00 -7.48
N VAL A 90 -9.31 2.93 -7.43
CA VAL A 90 -10.05 1.69 -7.13
C VAL A 90 -10.27 0.88 -8.40
N GLY A 91 -9.99 -0.42 -8.32
CA GLY A 91 -10.19 -1.36 -9.42
C GLY A 91 -9.37 -1.00 -10.65
N ASP A 92 -9.99 -1.08 -11.81
CA ASP A 92 -9.37 -0.83 -13.11
C ASP A 92 -8.90 0.63 -13.29
N ASN A 93 -9.47 1.57 -12.54
CA ASN A 93 -9.10 2.99 -12.62
C ASN A 93 -7.63 3.26 -12.26
N TYR A 94 -7.03 2.39 -11.46
CA TYR A 94 -5.62 2.51 -11.06
C TYR A 94 -4.66 2.51 -12.27
N LEU A 95 -4.93 1.69 -13.27
CA LEU A 95 -4.10 1.56 -14.48
C LEU A 95 -4.73 2.19 -15.73
N LYS A 96 -5.89 2.82 -15.59
CA LYS A 96 -6.62 3.43 -16.73
C LYS A 96 -6.08 4.81 -17.03
N ILE A 97 -5.13 4.90 -17.94
CA ILE A 97 -4.40 6.13 -18.32
C ILE A 97 -5.35 7.26 -18.75
N GLY A 98 -6.46 6.94 -19.40
CA GLY A 98 -7.46 7.94 -19.81
C GLY A 98 -8.10 8.73 -18.65
N THR A 99 -7.97 8.25 -17.41
CA THR A 99 -8.47 8.94 -16.22
C THR A 99 -7.36 9.69 -15.46
N TRP A 100 -6.14 9.70 -15.98
CA TRP A 100 -5.00 10.33 -15.32
C TRP A 100 -4.84 11.78 -15.75
N LEU A 101 -4.26 12.56 -14.83
CA LEU A 101 -3.93 13.97 -15.07
C LEU A 101 -2.47 14.19 -14.63
N ALA A 102 -1.65 14.75 -15.51
CA ALA A 102 -0.27 15.12 -15.16
C ALA A 102 -0.27 16.47 -14.46
N VAL A 103 0.17 16.51 -13.21
CA VAL A 103 0.13 17.72 -12.38
C VAL A 103 1.43 17.92 -11.62
N CYS A 104 1.71 19.17 -11.25
CA CYS A 104 2.77 19.45 -10.30
C CYS A 104 2.29 19.12 -8.87
N ARG A 105 3.23 19.01 -7.95
CA ARG A 105 2.92 18.69 -6.55
C ARG A 105 1.94 19.68 -5.92
N SER A 106 2.14 20.94 -6.18
CA SER A 106 1.27 22.03 -5.67
C SER A 106 -0.18 21.89 -6.15
N CYS A 107 -0.38 21.68 -7.46
CA CYS A 107 -1.71 21.47 -8.03
C CYS A 107 -2.35 20.16 -7.52
N HIS A 108 -1.58 19.09 -7.40
CA HIS A 108 -2.06 17.80 -6.88
C HIS A 108 -2.58 17.96 -5.45
N THR A 109 -1.84 18.63 -4.58
CA THR A 109 -2.24 18.92 -3.22
C THR A 109 -3.52 19.77 -3.18
N TRP A 110 -3.62 20.78 -4.03
CA TRP A 110 -4.83 21.60 -4.12
C TRP A 110 -6.06 20.78 -4.51
N ILE A 111 -5.94 19.91 -5.51
CA ILE A 111 -7.04 19.03 -5.96
C ILE A 111 -7.51 18.11 -4.82
N GLU A 112 -6.58 17.53 -4.07
CA GLU A 112 -6.91 16.64 -2.95
C GLU A 112 -7.57 17.38 -1.78
N THR A 113 -7.21 18.62 -1.54
CA THR A 113 -7.79 19.45 -0.46
C THR A 113 -9.06 20.20 -0.86
N HIS A 114 -9.37 20.28 -2.14
CA HIS A 114 -10.54 20.96 -2.69
C HIS A 114 -11.35 20.06 -3.62
N PRO A 115 -11.92 18.96 -3.08
CA PRO A 115 -12.55 17.93 -3.92
C PRO A 115 -13.77 18.41 -4.70
N LEU A 116 -14.56 19.34 -4.17
CA LEU A 116 -15.74 19.88 -4.85
C LEU A 116 -15.35 20.77 -6.02
N GLU A 117 -14.45 21.72 -5.78
CA GLU A 117 -13.94 22.62 -6.80
C GLU A 117 -13.19 21.86 -7.89
N ALA A 118 -12.43 20.83 -7.52
CA ALA A 118 -11.72 19.98 -8.48
C ALA A 118 -12.71 19.24 -9.41
N LYS A 119 -13.85 18.79 -8.91
CA LYS A 119 -14.90 18.17 -9.72
C LYS A 119 -15.54 19.17 -10.67
N GLU A 120 -15.80 20.39 -10.21
CA GLU A 120 -16.34 21.46 -11.06
C GLU A 120 -15.39 21.83 -12.20
N LEU A 121 -14.08 21.82 -11.95
CA LEU A 121 -13.05 22.10 -12.95
C LEU A 121 -12.71 20.91 -13.86
N GLY A 122 -13.28 19.73 -13.60
CA GLY A 122 -13.01 18.51 -14.37
C GLY A 122 -11.73 17.78 -13.98
N PHE A 123 -11.09 18.13 -12.88
CA PHE A 123 -9.87 17.46 -12.38
C PHE A 123 -10.16 16.22 -11.52
N SER A 124 -11.40 16.04 -11.11
CA SER A 124 -11.88 14.85 -10.40
C SER A 124 -13.22 14.41 -10.94
N GLU A 125 -13.42 13.10 -10.99
CA GLU A 125 -14.68 12.50 -11.45
C GLU A 125 -15.41 11.89 -10.25
N PHE A 126 -16.73 11.77 -10.36
CA PHE A 126 -17.49 11.01 -9.37
C PHE A 126 -17.13 9.54 -9.47
N ARG A 127 -16.94 8.91 -8.32
CA ARG A 127 -16.76 7.46 -8.26
C ARG A 127 -18.08 6.78 -8.58
N LEU A 128 -18.02 5.61 -9.22
CA LEU A 128 -19.22 4.85 -9.64
C LEU A 128 -20.21 4.54 -8.51
N ASN A 129 -19.77 4.56 -7.25
CA ASN A 129 -20.59 4.28 -6.09
C ASN A 129 -21.10 5.53 -5.35
N GLU A 130 -20.79 6.71 -5.86
CA GLU A 130 -21.32 7.98 -5.35
C GLU A 130 -22.53 8.39 -6.21
N SER A 131 -23.65 7.93 -5.79
CA SER A 131 -24.91 8.40 -6.37
C SER A 131 -25.37 9.69 -5.69
#